data_fa9fb732bb318dd3e4e844872a82201b
#
_entry.id   fa9fb732bb318dd3e4e844872a82201b
#
_cell.length_a   1.000
_cell.length_b   1.000
_cell.length_c   1.000
_cell.angle_alpha   90.00
_cell.angle_beta   90.00
_cell.angle_gamma   90.00
#
_symmetry.space_group_name_H-M   'P 1'
#
loop_
_entity.id
_entity.type
_entity.pdbx_description
1 polymer ?
#
loop_
_entity_poly.entity_id
_entity_poly.type
_entity_poly.pdbx_seq_one_letter_code
_entity_poly.pdbx_strand_id
1 'polypeptide(L)'
;WLQFSVDVKAQGNFNVEVRYSSEKTGGKLHLEQDGKKISETTELPFTGGQSVWKTIVLKNVALKQGMNKIRVHFDGGNFNLNYLEFKKTK
;
A
#
# COMPACT_ATOMS: atom_id res chain seq x y z
N TRP A 1 5.06 7.41 -8.43
CA TRP A 1 4.89 6.04 -7.91
C TRP A 1 6.18 5.49 -7.33
N LEU A 2 6.05 4.52 -6.43
CA LEU A 2 7.18 3.79 -5.85
C LEU A 2 7.04 2.31 -6.18
N GLN A 3 8.16 1.61 -6.33
CA GLN A 3 8.16 0.18 -6.60
C GLN A 3 8.90 -0.58 -5.50
N PHE A 4 8.31 -1.66 -5.06
CA PHE A 4 8.88 -2.56 -4.06
C PHE A 4 9.00 -3.96 -4.64
N SER A 5 10.09 -4.66 -4.29
CA SER A 5 10.24 -6.07 -4.62
C SER A 5 9.92 -6.88 -3.37
N VAL A 6 8.97 -7.81 -3.51
CA VAL A 6 8.47 -8.62 -2.39
C VAL A 6 8.66 -10.09 -2.71
N ASP A 7 9.42 -10.81 -1.88
CA ASP A 7 9.61 -12.24 -2.03
C ASP A 7 8.50 -12.97 -1.25
N VAL A 8 7.58 -13.57 -1.99
CA VAL A 8 6.41 -14.25 -1.44
C VAL A 8 6.70 -15.74 -1.36
N LYS A 9 6.73 -16.28 -0.16
CA LYS A 9 7.07 -17.70 0.07
C LYS A 9 5.99 -18.66 -0.37
N ALA A 10 4.72 -18.26 -0.23
CA ALA A 10 3.59 -19.05 -0.68
C ALA A 10 2.49 -18.14 -1.18
N GLN A 11 1.91 -18.48 -2.34
CA GLN A 11 0.83 -17.65 -2.89
C GLN A 11 -0.36 -17.60 -1.93
N GLY A 12 -1.11 -16.52 -2.01
CA GLY A 12 -2.31 -16.34 -1.19
C GLY A 12 -2.77 -14.89 -1.19
N ASN A 13 -3.70 -14.62 -0.30
CA ASN A 13 -4.18 -13.26 -0.07
C ASN A 13 -3.44 -12.64 1.11
N PHE A 14 -3.13 -11.38 0.97
CA PHE A 14 -2.39 -10.63 1.97
C PHE A 14 -3.15 -9.38 2.36
N ASN A 15 -3.03 -9.01 3.63
CA ASN A 15 -3.37 -7.67 4.07
C ASN A 15 -2.09 -6.86 4.05
N VAL A 16 -2.14 -5.69 3.43
CA VAL A 16 -0.97 -4.82 3.31
C VAL A 16 -1.18 -3.62 4.22
N GLU A 17 -0.34 -3.51 5.24
CA GLU A 17 -0.37 -2.36 6.14
C GLU A 17 0.50 -1.26 5.54
N VAL A 18 -0.08 -0.07 5.45
CA VAL A 18 0.59 1.10 4.89
C VAL A 18 0.73 2.14 5.99
N ARG A 19 1.97 2.43 6.38
CA ARG A 19 2.23 3.48 7.36
C ARG A 19 2.58 4.78 6.65
N TYR A 20 1.82 5.82 6.96
CA TYR A 20 1.93 7.10 6.26
C TYR A 20 1.66 8.26 7.19
N SER A 21 2.01 9.45 6.75
CA SER A 21 1.58 10.71 7.37
C SER A 21 1.05 11.64 6.32
N SER A 22 0.11 12.50 6.70
CA SER A 22 -0.47 13.47 5.78
C SER A 22 -0.89 14.72 6.51
N GLU A 23 -0.46 15.87 5.99
CA GLU A 23 -0.85 17.18 6.51
C GLU A 23 -2.21 17.63 5.98
N LYS A 24 -2.69 17.01 4.92
CA LYS A 24 -3.90 17.42 4.22
C LYS A 24 -4.78 16.22 3.92
N THR A 25 -6.03 16.49 3.63
CA THR A 25 -6.95 15.47 3.12
C THR A 25 -6.73 15.26 1.61
N GLY A 26 -7.32 14.22 1.05
CA GLY A 26 -7.32 13.96 -0.37
C GLY A 26 -6.22 13.03 -0.88
N GLY A 27 -5.37 12.51 -0.02
CA GLY A 27 -4.41 11.49 -0.42
C GLY A 27 -5.11 10.20 -0.79
N LYS A 28 -4.66 9.56 -1.87
CA LYS A 28 -5.20 8.26 -2.32
C LYS A 28 -4.08 7.44 -2.90
N LEU A 29 -4.16 6.13 -2.71
CA LEU A 29 -3.22 5.22 -3.34
C LEU A 29 -3.90 3.90 -3.69
N HIS A 30 -3.27 3.17 -4.60
CA HIS A 30 -3.58 1.76 -4.85
C HIS A 30 -2.29 1.04 -5.23
N LEU A 31 -2.35 -0.29 -5.18
CA LEU A 31 -1.22 -1.13 -5.58
C LEU A 31 -1.45 -1.67 -6.98
N GLU A 32 -0.36 -1.76 -7.76
CA GLU A 32 -0.36 -2.33 -9.11
C GLU A 32 0.75 -3.35 -9.24
N GLN A 33 0.51 -4.34 -10.08
CA GLN A 33 1.51 -5.31 -10.48
C GLN A 33 1.30 -5.64 -11.96
N ASP A 34 2.37 -5.59 -12.75
CA ASP A 34 2.34 -5.85 -14.19
C ASP A 34 1.31 -4.98 -14.92
N GLY A 35 1.19 -3.73 -14.50
CA GLY A 35 0.24 -2.79 -15.10
C GLY A 35 -1.21 -2.99 -14.69
N LYS A 36 -1.48 -3.92 -13.77
CA LYS A 36 -2.83 -4.21 -13.30
C LYS A 36 -3.01 -3.79 -11.85
N LYS A 37 -4.17 -3.25 -11.56
CA LYS A 37 -4.56 -2.87 -10.22
C LYS A 37 -4.82 -4.12 -9.38
N ILE A 38 -4.10 -4.26 -8.25
CA ILE A 38 -4.23 -5.42 -7.37
C ILE A 38 -4.84 -5.08 -6.02
N SER A 39 -5.14 -3.83 -5.76
CA SER A 39 -5.87 -3.37 -4.58
C SER A 39 -6.87 -2.30 -5.00
N GLU A 40 -7.87 -2.06 -4.17
CA GLU A 40 -8.76 -0.94 -4.38
C GLU A 40 -8.04 0.37 -4.10
N THR A 41 -8.48 1.44 -4.77
CA THR A 41 -8.00 2.79 -4.45
C THR A 41 -8.51 3.16 -3.06
N THR A 42 -7.59 3.50 -2.17
CA THR A 42 -7.90 3.75 -0.77
C THR A 42 -7.54 5.18 -0.41
N GLU A 43 -8.44 5.86 0.26
CA GLU A 43 -8.20 7.20 0.76
C GLU A 43 -7.27 7.16 1.98
N LEU A 44 -6.40 8.18 2.05
CA LEU A 44 -5.50 8.38 3.17
C LEU A 44 -6.01 9.57 3.99
N PRO A 45 -6.71 9.31 5.10
CA PRO A 45 -7.20 10.40 5.92
C PRO A 45 -6.09 11.29 6.47
N PHE A 46 -6.41 12.53 6.75
CA PHE A 46 -5.52 13.46 7.43
C PHE A 46 -5.04 12.85 8.75
N THR A 47 -3.74 12.91 9.01
CA THR A 47 -3.16 12.30 10.22
C THR A 47 -2.90 13.31 11.33
N GLY A 48 -2.86 14.60 11.03
CA GLY A 48 -2.53 15.63 11.99
C GLY A 48 -1.21 16.34 11.72
N GLY A 49 -0.47 15.89 10.72
CA GLY A 49 0.80 16.52 10.34
C GLY A 49 1.80 15.55 9.75
N GLN A 50 2.92 16.07 9.26
CA GLN A 50 3.97 15.26 8.63
C GLN A 50 4.65 14.29 9.59
N SER A 51 4.64 14.59 10.87
CA SER A 51 5.28 13.77 11.88
C SER A 51 4.29 12.90 12.64
N VAL A 52 3.03 12.90 12.24
CA VAL A 52 1.99 12.07 12.86
C VAL A 52 1.69 10.91 11.90
N TRP A 53 2.15 9.72 12.27
CA TRP A 53 2.06 8.53 11.44
C TRP A 53 0.83 7.71 11.81
N LYS A 54 0.13 7.23 10.79
CA LYS A 54 -1.01 6.32 10.95
C LYS A 54 -0.85 5.15 10.00
N THR A 55 -1.58 4.08 10.27
CA THR A 55 -1.55 2.87 9.44
C THR A 55 -2.95 2.61 8.88
N ILE A 56 -3.01 2.36 7.57
CA ILE A 56 -4.21 1.82 6.92
C ILE A 56 -3.92 0.40 6.45
N VAL A 57 -4.97 -0.37 6.20
CA VAL A 57 -4.84 -1.75 5.74
C VAL A 57 -5.54 -1.91 4.41
N LEU A 58 -4.79 -2.38 3.40
CA LEU A 58 -5.34 -2.81 2.12
C LEU A 58 -5.61 -4.31 2.24
N LYS A 59 -6.88 -4.71 2.13
CA LYS A 59 -7.29 -6.09 2.38
C LYS A 59 -7.33 -6.93 1.11
N ASN A 60 -7.06 -8.21 1.25
CA ASN A 60 -7.26 -9.22 0.19
C ASN A 60 -6.46 -8.93 -1.08
N VAL A 61 -5.19 -8.59 -0.91
CA VAL A 61 -4.28 -8.41 -2.04
C VAL A 61 -3.72 -9.78 -2.42
N ALA A 62 -4.07 -10.26 -3.62
CA ALA A 62 -3.63 -11.56 -4.09
C ALA A 62 -2.21 -11.46 -4.65
N LEU A 63 -1.30 -12.28 -4.12
CA LEU A 63 0.09 -12.34 -4.57
C LEU A 63 0.48 -13.77 -4.90
N LYS A 64 1.31 -13.91 -5.94
CA LYS A 64 1.84 -15.20 -6.37
C LYS A 64 3.12 -15.52 -5.59
N GLN A 65 3.45 -16.79 -5.50
CA GLN A 65 4.74 -17.21 -4.95
C GLN A 65 5.88 -16.68 -5.81
N GLY A 66 6.98 -16.30 -5.16
CA GLY A 66 8.17 -15.80 -5.82
C GLY A 66 8.35 -14.31 -5.67
N MET A 67 9.20 -13.74 -6.53
CA MET A 67 9.48 -12.31 -6.49
C MET A 67 8.38 -11.52 -7.19
N ASN A 68 7.76 -10.63 -6.45
CA ASN A 68 6.71 -9.75 -6.97
C ASN A 68 7.21 -8.31 -6.95
N LYS A 69 7.04 -7.61 -8.08
CA LYS A 69 7.31 -6.18 -8.17
C LYS A 69 5.99 -5.44 -8.02
N ILE A 70 5.84 -4.77 -6.89
CA ILE A 70 4.60 -4.10 -6.52
C ILE A 70 4.83 -2.59 -6.63
N ARG A 71 3.97 -1.90 -7.36
CA ARG A 71 4.00 -0.44 -7.45
C ARG A 71 2.95 0.15 -6.56
N VAL A 72 3.35 1.13 -5.76
CA VAL A 72 2.40 1.98 -5.04
C VAL A 72 2.12 3.18 -5.93
N HIS A 73 0.90 3.25 -6.41
CA HIS A 73 0.47 4.31 -7.31
C HIS A 73 -0.26 5.40 -6.53
N PHE A 74 0.16 6.63 -6.71
CA PHE A 74 -0.42 7.77 -5.99
C PHE A 74 -1.53 8.37 -6.83
N ASP A 75 -2.77 8.25 -6.36
CA ASP A 75 -3.95 8.69 -7.11
C ASP A 75 -4.38 10.11 -6.78
N GLY A 76 -3.79 10.72 -5.77
CA GLY A 76 -4.08 12.10 -5.43
C GLY A 76 -3.46 12.52 -4.12
N GLY A 77 -3.37 13.84 -3.91
CA GLY A 77 -2.90 14.44 -2.68
C GLY A 77 -1.40 14.32 -2.45
N ASN A 78 -0.97 14.91 -1.36
CA ASN A 78 0.41 14.82 -0.89
C ASN A 78 0.43 14.10 0.44
N PHE A 79 1.31 13.11 0.55
CA PHE A 79 1.49 12.38 1.78
C PHE A 79 2.88 11.77 1.80
N ASN A 80 3.34 11.39 2.99
CA ASN A 80 4.61 10.73 3.17
C ASN A 80 4.37 9.25 3.45
N LEU A 81 5.05 8.40 2.70
CA LEU A 81 4.98 6.97 2.87
C LEU A 81 6.17 6.51 3.71
N ASN A 82 5.90 5.80 4.81
CA ASN A 82 6.97 5.26 5.66
C ASN A 82 7.33 3.85 5.22
N TYR A 83 6.37 2.91 5.31
CA TYR A 83 6.63 1.53 4.90
C TYR A 83 5.34 0.80 4.56
N LEU A 84 5.52 -0.34 3.88
CA LEU A 84 4.47 -1.33 3.67
C LEU A 84 4.84 -2.59 4.43
N GLU A 85 3.86 -3.27 4.99
CA GLU A 85 4.05 -4.58 5.60
C GLU A 85 2.99 -5.54 5.06
N PHE A 86 3.45 -6.66 4.51
CA PHE A 86 2.60 -7.67 3.91
C PHE A 86 2.36 -8.80 4.91
N LYS A 87 1.10 -8.99 5.30
CA LYS A 87 0.71 -10.04 6.25
C LYS A 87 -0.23 -11.01 5.56
N LYS A 88 0.16 -12.27 5.48
CA LYS A 88 -0.67 -13.28 4.85
C LYS A 88 -1.93 -13.51 5.66
N THR A 89 -3.09 -13.52 5.00
CA THR A 89 -4.34 -13.88 5.62
C THR A 89 -4.50 -15.40 5.64
N LYS A 90 -5.24 -15.89 6.60
CA LYS A 90 -5.51 -17.33 6.68
C LYS A 90 -6.59 -17.74 5.69
#